data_8426396886c02694d296e2911d546fce
#
_entry.id   8426396886c02694d296e2911d546fce
#
_cell.length_a   1.000
_cell.length_b   1.000
_cell.length_c   1.000
_cell.angle_alpha   90.00
_cell.angle_beta   90.00
_cell.angle_gamma   90.00
#
_symmetry.space_group_name_H-M   'P 1'
#
loop_
_entity.id
_entity.type
_entity.pdbx_description
1 polymer ?
#
loop_
_entity_poly.entity_id
_entity_poly.type
_entity_poly.pdbx_seq_one_letter_code
_entity_poly.pdbx_strand_id
1 'polypeptide(L)'
;PIYIDESKIIVGGCSNGGFMTMRLLFNNPKYFSAAYPVCEPYTDKFITDEMINRIKDIPMWFTLAINDSVVEPMINELPTFQRLAKAGAKDIHMSVFSNVKDTSGLYKDANGQPYEYNGHWSWIYTLNNECQENGLQLFEWAGSKVNNK
;
A
#
# COMPACT_ATOMS: atom_id res chain seq x y z
N PRO A 1 29.99 13.09 -2.38
CA PRO A 1 29.13 12.62 -1.30
C PRO A 1 27.67 12.55 -1.80
N ILE A 2 26.97 11.44 -1.48
CA ILE A 2 25.54 11.30 -1.73
C ILE A 2 24.85 11.90 -0.52
N TYR A 3 23.97 12.88 -0.73
CA TYR A 3 23.15 13.47 0.32
C TYR A 3 21.75 12.84 0.26
N ILE A 4 21.28 12.34 1.39
CA ILE A 4 19.91 11.84 1.56
C ILE A 4 19.07 12.99 2.12
N ASP A 5 17.94 13.27 1.46
CA ASP A 5 16.94 14.18 1.98
C ASP A 5 16.08 13.43 3.01
N GLU A 6 16.41 13.57 4.29
CA GLU A 6 15.70 12.91 5.39
C GLU A 6 14.23 13.33 5.52
N SER A 7 13.82 14.43 4.91
CA SER A 7 12.42 14.85 4.88
C SER A 7 11.59 14.05 3.86
N LYS A 8 12.23 13.25 2.99
CA LYS A 8 11.58 12.49 1.88
C LYS A 8 11.80 10.98 1.98
N ILE A 9 11.88 10.45 3.17
CA ILE A 9 12.02 9.00 3.36
C ILE A 9 10.66 8.33 3.25
N ILE A 10 10.51 7.48 2.25
CA ILE A 10 9.29 6.72 1.95
C ILE A 10 9.53 5.27 2.34
N VAL A 11 8.51 4.60 2.88
CA VAL A 11 8.55 3.17 3.17
C VAL A 11 7.43 2.45 2.44
N GLY A 12 7.73 1.29 1.87
CA GLY A 12 6.75 0.44 1.22
C GLY A 12 7.22 -1.00 1.15
N GLY A 13 6.30 -1.88 0.89
CA GLY A 13 6.63 -3.30 0.75
C GLY A 13 5.39 -4.16 0.54
N CYS A 14 5.62 -5.37 0.04
CA CYS A 14 4.60 -6.31 -0.38
C CYS A 14 4.55 -7.48 0.59
N SER A 15 3.35 -7.98 0.91
CA SER A 15 3.18 -9.15 1.78
C SER A 15 3.88 -8.95 3.13
N ASN A 16 4.85 -9.77 3.49
CA ASN A 16 5.67 -9.56 4.69
C ASN A 16 6.34 -8.17 4.73
N GLY A 17 6.70 -7.60 3.56
CA GLY A 17 7.19 -6.24 3.45
C GLY A 17 6.10 -5.21 3.81
N GLY A 18 4.85 -5.46 3.43
CA GLY A 18 3.69 -4.67 3.84
C GLY A 18 3.47 -4.72 5.35
N PHE A 19 3.56 -5.92 5.95
CA PHE A 19 3.55 -6.08 7.41
C PHE A 19 4.64 -5.25 8.09
N MET A 20 5.87 -5.34 7.58
CA MET A 20 7.00 -4.55 8.12
C MET A 20 6.79 -3.06 7.93
N THR A 21 6.20 -2.64 6.81
CA THR A 21 5.82 -1.23 6.59
C THR A 21 4.93 -0.75 7.72
N MET A 22 3.83 -1.45 8.02
CA MET A 22 2.92 -1.08 9.11
C MET A 22 3.63 -1.07 10.48
N ARG A 23 4.48 -2.07 10.75
CA ARG A 23 5.28 -2.12 11.99
C ARG A 23 6.20 -0.92 12.13
N LEU A 24 6.85 -0.51 11.07
CA LEU A 24 7.74 0.66 11.06
C LEU A 24 6.96 1.95 11.33
N LEU A 25 5.77 2.10 10.72
CA LEU A 25 4.90 3.26 10.96
C LEU A 25 4.45 3.34 12.42
N PHE A 26 3.99 2.23 13.00
CA PHE A 26 3.57 2.19 14.40
C PHE A 26 4.70 2.53 15.39
N ASN A 27 5.93 2.11 15.09
CA ASN A 27 7.08 2.37 15.94
C ASN A 27 7.70 3.74 15.73
N ASN A 28 7.68 4.25 14.48
CA ASN A 28 8.36 5.49 14.08
C ASN A 28 7.43 6.42 13.28
N PRO A 29 6.30 6.90 13.86
CA PRO A 29 5.26 7.60 13.11
C PRO A 29 5.70 8.97 12.54
N LYS A 30 6.85 9.50 13.00
CA LYS A 30 7.39 10.79 12.55
C LYS A 30 8.58 10.65 11.61
N TYR A 31 8.93 9.45 11.21
CA TYR A 31 10.14 9.21 10.42
C TYR A 31 9.89 9.28 8.91
N PHE A 32 8.77 8.76 8.45
CA PHE A 32 8.46 8.61 7.04
C PHE A 32 7.61 9.76 6.51
N SER A 33 7.90 10.20 5.28
CA SER A 33 7.09 11.20 4.56
C SER A 33 5.84 10.58 3.91
N ALA A 34 5.92 9.31 3.52
CA ALA A 34 4.81 8.53 2.99
C ALA A 34 5.05 7.04 3.18
N ALA A 35 3.98 6.25 3.03
CA ALA A 35 4.04 4.80 3.05
C ALA A 35 3.12 4.18 2.00
N TYR A 36 3.53 3.01 1.43
CA TYR A 36 2.69 2.24 0.52
C TYR A 36 2.73 0.73 0.84
N PRO A 37 1.94 0.28 1.84
CA PRO A 37 1.77 -1.15 2.11
C PRO A 37 1.00 -1.82 0.98
N VAL A 38 1.45 -3.00 0.53
CA VAL A 38 0.85 -3.77 -0.57
C VAL A 38 0.55 -5.18 -0.09
N CYS A 39 -0.69 -5.66 -0.27
CA CYS A 39 -1.18 -6.96 0.21
C CYS A 39 -0.65 -7.29 1.61
N GLU A 40 -0.77 -6.34 2.52
CA GLU A 40 -0.14 -6.39 3.82
C GLU A 40 -0.95 -7.28 4.79
N PRO A 41 -0.30 -8.24 5.49
CA PRO A 41 -0.97 -9.23 6.34
C PRO A 41 -1.11 -8.82 7.81
N TYR A 42 -1.04 -7.53 8.14
CA TYR A 42 -1.26 -7.11 9.52
C TYR A 42 -2.75 -7.13 9.85
N THR A 43 -3.21 -8.21 10.47
CA THR A 43 -4.64 -8.37 10.76
C THR A 43 -5.15 -7.25 11.66
N ASP A 44 -6.19 -6.54 11.22
CA ASP A 44 -6.72 -5.32 11.85
C ASP A 44 -7.12 -5.52 13.32
N LYS A 45 -7.58 -6.70 13.70
CA LYS A 45 -7.92 -7.01 15.10
C LYS A 45 -6.75 -6.83 16.09
N PHE A 46 -5.51 -6.82 15.60
CA PHE A 46 -4.32 -6.58 16.41
C PHE A 46 -3.86 -5.11 16.38
N ILE A 47 -4.52 -4.27 15.61
CA ILE A 47 -4.24 -2.85 15.53
C ILE A 47 -5.16 -2.12 16.50
N THR A 48 -4.59 -1.52 17.55
CA THR A 48 -5.37 -0.76 18.53
C THR A 48 -5.76 0.61 17.99
N ASP A 49 -6.78 1.25 18.59
CA ASP A 49 -7.15 2.62 18.22
C ASP A 49 -6.04 3.62 18.51
N GLU A 50 -5.21 3.36 19.51
CA GLU A 50 -4.00 4.16 19.75
C GLU A 50 -3.02 4.06 18.59
N MET A 51 -2.79 2.85 18.06
CA MET A 51 -1.93 2.65 16.89
C MET A 51 -2.48 3.39 15.66
N ILE A 52 -3.78 3.32 15.40
CA ILE A 52 -4.44 4.08 14.32
C ILE A 52 -4.21 5.59 14.50
N ASN A 53 -4.47 6.11 15.71
CA ASN A 53 -4.29 7.53 15.99
C ASN A 53 -2.85 8.01 15.85
N ARG A 54 -1.87 7.15 16.08
CA ARG A 54 -0.44 7.47 15.92
C ARG A 54 -0.02 7.64 14.47
N ILE A 55 -0.67 6.94 13.54
CA ILE A 55 -0.26 6.91 12.13
C ILE A 55 -1.22 7.63 11.17
N LYS A 56 -2.40 8.04 11.61
CA LYS A 56 -3.45 8.63 10.75
C LYS A 56 -3.03 9.87 9.97
N ASP A 57 -2.02 10.59 10.46
CA ASP A 57 -1.52 11.80 9.80
C ASP A 57 -0.37 11.52 8.81
N ILE A 58 0.06 10.26 8.68
CA ILE A 58 1.06 9.83 7.70
C ILE A 58 0.35 9.62 6.36
N PRO A 59 0.83 10.21 5.25
CA PRO A 59 0.34 9.89 3.93
C PRO A 59 0.52 8.40 3.61
N MET A 60 -0.57 7.69 3.22
CA MET A 60 -0.52 6.26 2.95
C MET A 60 -1.30 5.87 1.69
N TRP A 61 -0.76 4.94 0.92
CA TRP A 61 -1.42 4.35 -0.23
C TRP A 61 -1.41 2.82 -0.13
N PHE A 62 -2.57 2.24 0.09
CA PHE A 62 -2.75 0.79 0.16
C PHE A 62 -2.99 0.21 -1.24
N THR A 63 -2.52 -1.01 -1.47
CA THR A 63 -2.79 -1.74 -2.72
C THR A 63 -3.14 -3.18 -2.42
N LEU A 64 -4.28 -3.63 -2.93
CA LEU A 64 -4.77 -4.99 -2.73
C LEU A 64 -5.52 -5.52 -3.96
N ALA A 65 -5.69 -6.85 -4.03
CA ALA A 65 -6.65 -7.47 -4.92
C ALA A 65 -7.71 -8.24 -4.11
N ILE A 66 -8.97 -8.11 -4.49
CA ILE A 66 -10.10 -8.71 -3.77
C ILE A 66 -10.02 -10.25 -3.76
N ASN A 67 -9.43 -10.84 -4.79
CA ASN A 67 -9.25 -12.28 -4.91
C ASN A 67 -7.94 -12.79 -4.29
N ASP A 68 -7.27 -12.01 -3.44
CA ASP A 68 -6.11 -12.48 -2.69
C ASP A 68 -6.54 -13.59 -1.73
N SER A 69 -6.07 -14.81 -2.00
CA SER A 69 -6.36 -16.00 -1.19
C SER A 69 -5.28 -16.31 -0.15
N VAL A 70 -4.22 -15.52 -0.12
CA VAL A 70 -3.08 -15.67 0.82
C VAL A 70 -3.21 -14.68 1.97
N VAL A 71 -3.48 -13.42 1.65
CA VAL A 71 -3.75 -12.34 2.61
C VAL A 71 -5.14 -11.81 2.34
N GLU A 72 -6.09 -12.19 3.19
CA GLU A 72 -7.47 -11.78 3.02
C GLU A 72 -7.66 -10.29 3.28
N PRO A 73 -8.02 -9.48 2.25
CA PRO A 73 -8.12 -8.03 2.41
C PRO A 73 -9.20 -7.59 3.40
N MET A 74 -10.27 -8.39 3.57
CA MET A 74 -11.43 -8.07 4.40
C MET A 74 -11.13 -8.09 5.91
N ILE A 75 -10.04 -8.72 6.32
CA ILE A 75 -9.64 -8.78 7.73
C ILE A 75 -8.31 -8.08 8.01
N ASN A 76 -7.60 -7.64 6.99
CA ASN A 76 -6.31 -6.97 7.06
C ASN A 76 -6.43 -5.49 6.61
N GLU A 77 -6.25 -5.21 5.33
CA GLU A 77 -6.09 -3.85 4.80
C GLU A 77 -7.37 -3.01 4.82
N LEU A 78 -8.50 -3.58 4.39
CA LEU A 78 -9.75 -2.83 4.27
C LEU A 78 -10.26 -2.27 5.60
N PRO A 79 -10.37 -3.06 6.69
CA PRO A 79 -10.80 -2.50 7.97
C PRO A 79 -9.80 -1.50 8.54
N THR A 80 -8.50 -1.71 8.36
CA THR A 80 -7.46 -0.75 8.78
C THR A 80 -7.61 0.57 8.05
N PHE A 81 -7.78 0.55 6.73
CA PHE A 81 -8.04 1.75 5.92
C PHE A 81 -9.31 2.49 6.38
N GLN A 82 -10.41 1.76 6.60
CA GLN A 82 -11.67 2.35 7.07
C GLN A 82 -11.52 3.02 8.44
N ARG A 83 -10.76 2.41 9.34
CA ARG A 83 -10.48 2.99 10.67
C ARG A 83 -9.60 4.22 10.57
N LEU A 84 -8.60 4.24 9.69
CA LEU A 84 -7.80 5.44 9.41
C LEU A 84 -8.67 6.58 8.90
N ALA A 85 -9.53 6.32 7.93
CA ALA A 85 -10.48 7.30 7.41
C ALA A 85 -11.40 7.85 8.51
N LYS A 86 -11.96 6.96 9.34
CA LYS A 86 -12.83 7.32 10.48
C LYS A 86 -12.07 8.13 11.54
N ALA A 87 -10.79 7.87 11.75
CA ALA A 87 -9.93 8.63 12.65
C ALA A 87 -9.52 10.00 12.12
N GLY A 88 -9.91 10.33 10.89
CA GLY A 88 -9.66 11.63 10.26
C GLY A 88 -8.36 11.72 9.46
N ALA A 89 -7.81 10.59 8.99
CA ALA A 89 -6.71 10.59 8.04
C ALA A 89 -7.09 11.38 6.78
N LYS A 90 -6.20 12.28 6.33
CA LYS A 90 -6.52 13.23 5.25
C LYS A 90 -5.90 12.86 3.91
N ASP A 91 -4.81 12.10 3.92
CA ASP A 91 -4.04 11.75 2.74
C ASP A 91 -3.83 10.24 2.72
N ILE A 92 -4.94 9.53 2.53
CA ILE A 92 -4.97 8.08 2.40
C ILE A 92 -5.66 7.67 1.11
N HIS A 93 -5.03 6.76 0.38
CA HIS A 93 -5.45 6.25 -0.91
C HIS A 93 -5.50 4.73 -0.90
N MET A 94 -6.30 4.16 -1.80
CA MET A 94 -6.37 2.72 -1.95
C MET A 94 -6.60 2.33 -3.42
N SER A 95 -5.69 1.51 -3.95
CA SER A 95 -5.89 0.84 -5.23
C SER A 95 -6.44 -0.56 -4.99
N VAL A 96 -7.65 -0.81 -5.47
CA VAL A 96 -8.36 -2.08 -5.32
C VAL A 96 -8.55 -2.73 -6.68
N PHE A 97 -8.00 -3.91 -6.85
CA PHE A 97 -8.11 -4.70 -8.08
C PHE A 97 -9.02 -5.91 -7.85
N SER A 98 -9.82 -6.27 -8.84
CA SER A 98 -10.66 -7.48 -8.77
C SER A 98 -9.83 -8.76 -8.87
N ASN A 99 -8.77 -8.72 -9.68
CA ASN A 99 -7.79 -9.79 -9.91
C ASN A 99 -6.47 -9.17 -10.36
N VAL A 100 -5.44 -10.01 -10.51
CA VAL A 100 -4.13 -9.59 -11.01
C VAL A 100 -3.85 -10.26 -12.35
N LYS A 101 -3.68 -9.44 -13.40
CA LYS A 101 -3.40 -9.90 -14.77
C LYS A 101 -2.13 -9.26 -15.30
N ASP A 102 -1.52 -9.96 -16.25
CA ASP A 102 -0.41 -9.38 -17.01
C ASP A 102 -0.86 -8.16 -17.81
N THR A 103 -0.16 -7.06 -17.63
CA THR A 103 -0.38 -5.79 -18.35
C THR A 103 0.73 -5.50 -19.36
N SER A 104 1.82 -6.28 -19.32
CA SER A 104 2.96 -6.13 -20.24
C SER A 104 2.67 -6.65 -21.65
N GLY A 105 1.69 -7.53 -21.80
CA GLY A 105 1.40 -8.26 -23.04
C GLY A 105 2.37 -9.43 -23.33
N LEU A 106 3.34 -9.66 -22.44
CA LEU A 106 4.35 -10.72 -22.61
C LEU A 106 3.85 -12.08 -22.17
N TYR A 107 3.01 -12.13 -21.15
CA TYR A 107 2.52 -13.39 -20.59
C TYR A 107 1.05 -13.57 -20.89
N LYS A 108 0.73 -14.73 -21.50
CA LYS A 108 -0.62 -15.09 -21.94
C LYS A 108 -0.97 -16.51 -21.48
N ASP A 109 -2.25 -16.75 -21.30
CA ASP A 109 -2.80 -18.09 -21.07
C ASP A 109 -2.87 -18.91 -22.38
N ALA A 110 -3.35 -20.15 -22.29
CA ALA A 110 -3.51 -21.04 -23.42
C ALA A 110 -4.50 -20.54 -24.51
N ASN A 111 -5.35 -19.57 -24.17
CA ASN A 111 -6.34 -18.95 -25.07
C ASN A 111 -5.84 -17.61 -25.62
N GLY A 112 -4.60 -17.22 -25.33
CA GLY A 112 -4.01 -15.97 -25.76
C GLY A 112 -4.47 -14.73 -24.97
N GLN A 113 -5.20 -14.93 -23.86
CA GLN A 113 -5.59 -13.84 -22.96
C GLN A 113 -4.45 -13.49 -22.01
N PRO A 114 -4.43 -12.25 -21.45
CA PRO A 114 -3.46 -11.89 -20.42
C PRO A 114 -3.41 -12.91 -19.30
N TYR A 115 -2.22 -13.35 -18.94
CA TYR A 115 -2.05 -14.33 -17.86
C TYR A 115 -2.60 -13.78 -16.55
N GLU A 116 -3.39 -14.58 -15.85
CA GLU A 116 -3.94 -14.22 -14.53
C GLU A 116 -3.08 -14.83 -13.42
N TYR A 117 -2.51 -13.95 -12.61
CA TYR A 117 -1.71 -14.32 -11.45
C TYR A 117 -2.59 -14.55 -10.23
N ASN A 118 -2.02 -15.14 -9.18
CA ASN A 118 -2.67 -15.14 -7.87
C ASN A 118 -2.92 -13.70 -7.41
N GLY A 119 -4.08 -13.42 -6.81
CA GLY A 119 -4.45 -12.10 -6.32
C GLY A 119 -3.45 -11.50 -5.33
N HIS A 120 -2.72 -12.36 -4.61
CA HIS A 120 -1.65 -11.94 -3.72
C HIS A 120 -0.54 -11.16 -4.42
N TRP A 121 -0.39 -11.27 -5.74
CA TRP A 121 0.65 -10.61 -6.51
C TRP A 121 0.27 -9.20 -6.96
N SER A 122 -0.62 -8.52 -6.25
CA SER A 122 -1.04 -7.15 -6.54
C SER A 122 0.12 -6.14 -6.61
N TRP A 123 1.29 -6.48 -6.05
CA TRP A 123 2.53 -5.69 -6.24
C TRP A 123 2.97 -5.55 -7.70
N ILE A 124 2.52 -6.41 -8.62
CA ILE A 124 2.80 -6.25 -10.05
C ILE A 124 2.30 -4.88 -10.51
N TYR A 125 1.06 -4.52 -10.18
CA TYR A 125 0.51 -3.22 -10.51
C TYR A 125 1.23 -2.08 -9.81
N THR A 126 1.61 -2.27 -8.55
CA THR A 126 2.38 -1.25 -7.82
C THR A 126 3.73 -0.99 -8.46
N LEU A 127 4.51 -2.05 -8.74
CA LEU A 127 5.86 -1.93 -9.28
C LEU A 127 5.88 -1.46 -10.74
N ASN A 128 4.80 -1.73 -11.49
CA ASN A 128 4.62 -1.20 -12.85
C ASN A 128 4.06 0.23 -12.85
N ASN A 129 3.88 0.85 -11.68
CA ASN A 129 3.29 2.18 -11.50
C ASN A 129 1.87 2.31 -12.10
N GLU A 130 1.08 1.25 -11.95
CA GLU A 130 -0.31 1.20 -12.45
C GLU A 130 -1.36 1.52 -11.36
N CYS A 131 -0.91 1.70 -10.12
CA CYS A 131 -1.76 2.18 -9.03
C CYS A 131 -2.02 3.67 -9.20
N GLN A 132 -3.30 4.03 -9.43
CA GLN A 132 -3.69 5.42 -9.66
C GLN A 132 -5.04 5.74 -9.01
N GLU A 133 -5.21 6.99 -8.63
CA GLU A 133 -6.49 7.55 -8.18
C GLU A 133 -6.66 8.96 -8.74
N ASN A 134 -7.78 9.22 -9.45
CA ASN A 134 -8.07 10.51 -10.07
C ASN A 134 -6.94 11.07 -10.96
N GLY A 135 -6.20 10.19 -11.66
CA GLY A 135 -5.09 10.53 -12.53
C GLY A 135 -3.74 10.75 -11.83
N LEU A 136 -3.69 10.65 -10.51
CA LEU A 136 -2.46 10.70 -9.74
C LEU A 136 -1.92 9.28 -9.56
N GLN A 137 -0.67 9.04 -9.94
CA GLN A 137 -0.01 7.75 -9.78
C GLN A 137 0.69 7.63 -8.42
N LEU A 138 0.76 6.40 -7.88
CA LEU A 138 1.30 6.12 -6.55
C LEU A 138 2.70 6.71 -6.34
N PHE A 139 3.65 6.45 -7.25
CA PHE A 139 5.02 6.91 -7.04
C PHE A 139 5.18 8.42 -7.24
N GLU A 140 4.38 9.04 -8.10
CA GLU A 140 4.33 10.48 -8.24
C GLU A 140 3.79 11.12 -6.94
N TRP A 141 2.68 10.58 -6.42
CA TRP A 141 2.13 10.98 -5.14
C TRP A 141 3.14 10.82 -3.99
N ALA A 142 3.75 9.63 -3.85
CA ALA A 142 4.71 9.37 -2.79
C ALA A 142 5.92 10.32 -2.84
N GLY A 143 6.48 10.53 -4.06
CA GLY A 143 7.61 11.44 -4.27
C GLY A 143 7.30 12.92 -3.99
N SER A 144 6.02 13.30 -4.01
CA SER A 144 5.58 14.66 -3.67
C SER A 144 5.52 14.93 -2.15
N LYS A 145 5.57 13.88 -1.32
CA LYS A 145 5.39 14.02 0.13
C LYS A 145 6.66 14.47 0.84
N VAL A 146 6.49 15.34 1.80
CA VAL A 146 7.55 15.85 2.65
C VAL A 146 7.13 15.73 4.12
N ASN A 147 8.01 15.19 4.94
CA ASN A 147 7.82 15.14 6.38
C ASN A 147 8.36 16.42 7.02
N ASN A 148 7.47 17.29 7.42
CA ASN A 148 7.82 18.50 8.18
C ASN A 148 7.98 18.13 9.66
N LYS A 149 9.15 17.59 10.01
CA LYS A 149 9.50 17.25 11.42
C LYS A 149 9.68 18.48 12.27
#